data_713c363f9db7be34d9a94083b0b7cbff
#
_entry.id   713c363f9db7be34d9a94083b0b7cbff
#
_cell.length_a   1.000
_cell.length_b   1.000
_cell.length_c   1.000
_cell.angle_alpha   90.00
_cell.angle_beta   90.00
_cell.angle_gamma   90.00
#
_symmetry.space_group_name_H-M   'P 1'
#
loop_
_entity.id
_entity.type
_entity.pdbx_description
1 polymer ?
#
loop_
_entity_poly.entity_id
_entity_poly.type
_entity_poly.pdbx_seq_one_letter_code
_entity_poly.pdbx_strand_id
1 'polypeptide(L)'
;EQGANTYDFSHDRIRNVAYAEISPARRRSLHRRVAQALEQVYGVDSDTTSAQIAGHFEQAGDIQQALMYYQRAAEVTLRFFAYQDAIAMLNHAVSLVRVLPAGPTATEFELELQMRLCTAWAAITSYLGSEADAAYTRALELCRQVENKPHLFTVLWGLHEVALYRVEYEESRALARQCLEIATELGDPGLLLEAHHAAWGPYYFLGDYDKAFEHMQAGLAIYDRAQHEPLSVHYGVHDAGMCALYESTLALWNMGYLDQARSRQARVIALAKELTLPANIADAYSYAGLFCHLLRDPQETQRFAEPALQISTEKGYPFTRILSAVLMGWSLAMQGQLAEGIALARLGMDAAEEANMRLHTSQLSAILAESLMTAGRHEEAIEVLDQGIRRFETYRDLLCASDLWTLKGDALLVLNAGYDAVEECYQTALTLARRLGAKVSALRAATQLVKLQISHGRADESRCELQEIYAGFSEGHDTPDLRFACKLLEQQI
;
A
#
# COMPACT_ATOMS: atom_id res chain seq x y z
N GLU A 1 11.67 0.24 -49.47
CA GLU A 1 10.26 0.46 -49.84
C GLU A 1 9.71 -0.76 -50.57
N GLN A 2 9.28 -1.80 -49.88
CA GLN A 2 8.45 -2.84 -50.42
C GLN A 2 7.06 -2.59 -49.86
N GLY A 3 6.15 -2.02 -50.66
CA GLY A 3 4.76 -1.83 -50.35
C GLY A 3 4.11 -3.20 -50.13
N ALA A 4 3.74 -3.49 -48.87
CA ALA A 4 2.90 -4.60 -48.59
C ALA A 4 1.54 -4.38 -49.26
N ASN A 5 1.17 -5.24 -50.22
CA ASN A 5 -0.16 -5.28 -50.80
C ASN A 5 -1.16 -5.67 -49.71
N THR A 6 -1.74 -4.67 -49.05
CA THR A 6 -2.80 -4.89 -48.06
C THR A 6 -4.12 -4.94 -48.81
N TYR A 7 -4.83 -6.07 -48.73
CA TYR A 7 -6.18 -6.20 -49.28
C TYR A 7 -7.17 -6.25 -48.11
N ASP A 8 -8.23 -5.43 -48.22
CA ASP A 8 -9.33 -5.45 -47.26
C ASP A 8 -10.66 -5.53 -48.01
N PHE A 9 -11.69 -6.01 -47.31
CA PHE A 9 -13.03 -6.04 -47.88
C PHE A 9 -13.66 -4.66 -47.76
N SER A 10 -14.29 -4.20 -48.88
CA SER A 10 -14.99 -2.90 -48.91
C SER A 10 -16.18 -2.79 -47.92
N HIS A 11 -16.72 -3.95 -47.46
CA HIS A 11 -17.80 -4.03 -46.52
C HIS A 11 -17.68 -5.25 -45.57
N ASP A 12 -17.84 -5.04 -44.29
CA ASP A 12 -17.83 -6.08 -43.26
C ASP A 12 -18.82 -7.23 -43.53
N ARG A 13 -19.97 -6.93 -44.12
CA ARG A 13 -20.94 -7.96 -44.50
C ARG A 13 -20.39 -8.93 -45.55
N ILE A 14 -19.66 -8.45 -46.54
CA ILE A 14 -19.05 -9.29 -47.59
C ILE A 14 -17.97 -10.17 -46.95
N ARG A 15 -17.16 -9.60 -46.08
CA ARG A 15 -16.15 -10.32 -45.31
C ARG A 15 -16.78 -11.44 -44.47
N ASN A 16 -17.86 -11.16 -43.76
CA ASN A 16 -18.54 -12.11 -42.88
C ASN A 16 -19.20 -13.24 -43.70
N VAL A 17 -19.81 -12.95 -44.84
CA VAL A 17 -20.37 -13.98 -45.74
C VAL A 17 -19.27 -14.85 -46.31
N ALA A 18 -18.22 -14.29 -46.85
CA ALA A 18 -17.06 -15.01 -47.40
C ALA A 18 -16.44 -15.93 -46.32
N TYR A 19 -16.29 -15.41 -45.10
CA TYR A 19 -15.77 -16.19 -43.98
C TYR A 19 -16.73 -17.31 -43.58
N ALA A 20 -18.05 -17.10 -43.59
CA ALA A 20 -19.06 -18.09 -43.26
C ALA A 20 -19.10 -19.27 -44.26
N GLU A 21 -18.79 -19.01 -45.54
CA GLU A 21 -18.73 -20.05 -46.60
C GLU A 21 -17.51 -20.95 -46.47
N ILE A 22 -16.47 -20.56 -45.71
CA ILE A 22 -15.29 -21.40 -45.49
C ILE A 22 -15.67 -22.54 -44.53
N SER A 23 -15.39 -23.79 -44.88
CA SER A 23 -15.65 -24.91 -43.99
C SER A 23 -14.90 -24.79 -42.65
N PRO A 24 -15.43 -25.30 -41.54
CA PRO A 24 -14.77 -25.19 -40.22
C PRO A 24 -13.33 -25.72 -40.21
N ALA A 25 -13.07 -26.80 -40.91
CA ALA A 25 -11.72 -27.39 -40.99
C ALA A 25 -10.75 -26.45 -41.73
N ARG A 26 -11.20 -25.82 -42.81
CA ARG A 26 -10.39 -24.88 -43.59
C ARG A 26 -10.16 -23.59 -42.81
N ARG A 27 -11.16 -23.09 -42.06
CA ARG A 27 -11.00 -21.93 -41.16
C ARG A 27 -9.92 -22.19 -40.11
N ARG A 28 -9.96 -23.33 -39.42
CA ARG A 28 -8.92 -23.72 -38.46
C ARG A 28 -7.53 -23.74 -39.09
N SER A 29 -7.38 -24.34 -40.27
CA SER A 29 -6.10 -24.35 -40.97
C SER A 29 -5.60 -22.97 -41.36
N LEU A 30 -6.48 -22.06 -41.81
CA LEU A 30 -6.14 -20.70 -42.15
C LEU A 30 -5.69 -19.91 -40.91
N HIS A 31 -6.45 -20.00 -39.81
CA HIS A 31 -6.06 -19.34 -38.56
C HIS A 31 -4.70 -19.80 -38.05
N ARG A 32 -4.43 -21.10 -38.06
CA ARG A 32 -3.11 -21.65 -37.70
C ARG A 32 -1.99 -21.05 -38.54
N ARG A 33 -2.19 -21.01 -39.88
CA ARG A 33 -1.20 -20.42 -40.78
C ARG A 33 -0.99 -18.92 -40.55
N VAL A 34 -2.04 -18.17 -40.22
CA VAL A 34 -1.92 -16.75 -39.88
C VAL A 34 -1.15 -16.56 -38.56
N ALA A 35 -1.47 -17.35 -37.52
CA ALA A 35 -0.72 -17.32 -36.27
C ALA A 35 0.77 -17.57 -36.49
N GLN A 36 1.12 -18.65 -37.21
CA GLN A 36 2.51 -19.00 -37.53
C GLN A 36 3.21 -17.92 -38.38
N ALA A 37 2.51 -17.31 -39.32
CA ALA A 37 3.05 -16.20 -40.10
C ALA A 37 3.33 -14.97 -39.25
N LEU A 38 2.45 -14.63 -38.32
CA LEU A 38 2.66 -13.54 -37.35
C LEU A 38 3.87 -13.82 -36.46
N GLU A 39 4.02 -15.06 -35.97
CA GLU A 39 5.21 -15.48 -35.21
C GLU A 39 6.51 -15.30 -36.02
N GLN A 40 6.51 -15.67 -37.30
CA GLN A 40 7.68 -15.53 -38.16
C GLN A 40 8.03 -14.08 -38.48
N VAL A 41 7.02 -13.22 -38.69
CA VAL A 41 7.21 -11.81 -39.10
C VAL A 41 7.62 -10.95 -37.91
N TYR A 42 6.98 -11.13 -36.74
CA TYR A 42 7.17 -10.25 -35.58
C TYR A 42 8.05 -10.88 -34.49
N GLY A 43 8.41 -12.15 -34.65
CA GLY A 43 9.11 -12.94 -33.64
C GLY A 43 8.20 -13.47 -32.53
N VAL A 44 8.64 -14.55 -31.91
CA VAL A 44 7.91 -15.18 -30.78
C VAL A 44 7.79 -14.19 -29.63
N ASP A 45 8.69 -13.21 -29.55
CA ASP A 45 8.78 -12.22 -28.47
C ASP A 45 8.12 -10.88 -28.76
N SER A 46 7.24 -10.80 -29.76
CA SER A 46 6.53 -9.55 -30.07
C SER A 46 5.42 -9.25 -29.09
N ASP A 47 5.66 -8.26 -28.22
CA ASP A 47 4.70 -7.80 -27.23
C ASP A 47 3.41 -7.25 -27.87
N THR A 48 3.52 -6.58 -29.03
CA THR A 48 2.38 -5.89 -29.67
C THR A 48 1.39 -6.80 -30.38
N THR A 49 1.79 -8.02 -30.73
CA THR A 49 0.96 -8.97 -31.51
C THR A 49 0.52 -10.20 -30.74
N SER A 50 0.97 -10.37 -29.49
CA SER A 50 0.69 -11.57 -28.71
C SER A 50 -0.81 -11.87 -28.55
N ALA A 51 -1.65 -10.84 -28.30
CA ALA A 51 -3.10 -11.03 -28.19
C ALA A 51 -3.74 -11.47 -29.52
N GLN A 52 -3.26 -10.94 -30.64
CA GLN A 52 -3.73 -11.31 -31.98
C GLN A 52 -3.34 -12.75 -32.33
N ILE A 53 -2.10 -13.14 -32.02
CA ILE A 53 -1.61 -14.52 -32.22
C ILE A 53 -2.41 -15.49 -31.37
N ALA A 54 -2.69 -15.15 -30.08
CA ALA A 54 -3.51 -15.95 -29.20
C ALA A 54 -4.91 -16.24 -29.80
N GLY A 55 -5.59 -15.19 -30.27
CA GLY A 55 -6.91 -15.32 -30.91
C GLY A 55 -6.90 -16.21 -32.16
N HIS A 56 -5.84 -16.13 -32.95
CA HIS A 56 -5.72 -17.00 -34.13
C HIS A 56 -5.45 -18.46 -33.74
N PHE A 57 -4.63 -18.75 -32.74
CA PHE A 57 -4.45 -20.14 -32.24
C PHE A 57 -5.72 -20.68 -31.62
N GLU A 58 -6.48 -19.87 -30.86
CA GLU A 58 -7.79 -20.25 -30.33
C GLU A 58 -8.74 -20.66 -31.45
N GLN A 59 -8.89 -19.83 -32.49
CA GLN A 59 -9.73 -20.13 -33.65
C GLN A 59 -9.22 -21.35 -34.48
N ALA A 60 -7.93 -21.65 -34.38
CA ALA A 60 -7.35 -22.85 -34.96
C ALA A 60 -7.66 -24.12 -34.13
N GLY A 61 -8.09 -23.98 -32.88
CA GLY A 61 -8.27 -25.08 -31.93
C GLY A 61 -6.98 -25.46 -31.21
N ASP A 62 -5.91 -24.71 -31.36
CA ASP A 62 -4.61 -24.96 -30.72
C ASP A 62 -4.55 -24.28 -29.36
N ILE A 63 -5.38 -24.78 -28.41
CA ILE A 63 -5.65 -24.11 -27.12
C ILE A 63 -4.38 -23.91 -26.30
N GLN A 64 -3.44 -24.85 -26.28
CA GLN A 64 -2.18 -24.65 -25.50
C GLN A 64 -1.37 -23.46 -26.04
N GLN A 65 -1.25 -23.33 -27.37
CA GLN A 65 -0.56 -22.18 -27.97
C GLN A 65 -1.32 -20.89 -27.69
N ALA A 66 -2.65 -20.89 -27.80
CA ALA A 66 -3.48 -19.75 -27.46
C ALA A 66 -3.24 -19.29 -26.01
N LEU A 67 -3.22 -20.21 -25.05
CA LEU A 67 -2.97 -19.90 -23.63
C LEU A 67 -1.60 -19.29 -23.39
N MET A 68 -0.54 -19.81 -24.00
CA MET A 68 0.81 -19.22 -23.91
C MET A 68 0.85 -17.77 -24.37
N TYR A 69 0.19 -17.48 -25.50
CA TYR A 69 0.15 -16.12 -26.04
C TYR A 69 -0.80 -15.19 -25.26
N TYR A 70 -1.90 -15.71 -24.69
CA TYR A 70 -2.75 -14.92 -23.79
C TYR A 70 -2.02 -14.57 -22.48
N GLN A 71 -1.26 -15.48 -21.88
CA GLN A 71 -0.41 -15.21 -20.73
C GLN A 71 0.56 -14.07 -21.02
N ARG A 72 1.24 -14.16 -22.16
CA ARG A 72 2.18 -13.14 -22.60
C ARG A 72 1.51 -11.80 -22.85
N ALA A 73 0.40 -11.77 -23.58
CA ALA A 73 -0.35 -10.55 -23.85
C ALA A 73 -0.83 -9.89 -22.55
N ALA A 74 -1.29 -10.70 -21.59
CA ALA A 74 -1.67 -10.21 -20.27
C ALA A 74 -0.48 -9.62 -19.50
N GLU A 75 0.69 -10.27 -19.54
CA GLU A 75 1.90 -9.74 -18.92
C GLU A 75 2.33 -8.39 -19.49
N VAL A 76 2.28 -8.26 -20.81
CA VAL A 76 2.52 -6.96 -21.49
C VAL A 76 1.52 -5.92 -21.02
N THR A 77 0.23 -6.28 -20.98
CA THR A 77 -0.85 -5.37 -20.57
C THR A 77 -0.68 -4.91 -19.11
N LEU A 78 -0.25 -5.83 -18.23
CA LEU A 78 0.07 -5.53 -16.83
C LEU A 78 1.26 -4.56 -16.69
N ARG A 79 2.31 -4.73 -17.50
CA ARG A 79 3.46 -3.82 -17.52
C ARG A 79 3.09 -2.39 -17.93
N PHE A 80 2.03 -2.22 -18.72
CA PHE A 80 1.48 -0.90 -19.10
C PHE A 80 0.36 -0.43 -18.15
N PHE A 81 0.15 -1.09 -17.01
CA PHE A 81 -0.86 -0.74 -16.00
C PHE A 81 -2.32 -0.77 -16.52
N ALA A 82 -2.58 -1.45 -17.64
CA ALA A 82 -3.92 -1.61 -18.20
C ALA A 82 -4.63 -2.84 -17.55
N TYR A 83 -4.83 -2.77 -16.25
CA TYR A 83 -5.29 -3.89 -15.42
C TYR A 83 -6.66 -4.42 -15.83
N GLN A 84 -7.61 -3.57 -16.20
CA GLN A 84 -8.96 -4.00 -16.63
C GLN A 84 -8.90 -4.86 -17.89
N ASP A 85 -8.08 -4.46 -18.87
CA ASP A 85 -7.89 -5.21 -20.10
C ASP A 85 -7.19 -6.55 -19.83
N ALA A 86 -6.18 -6.54 -18.92
CA ALA A 86 -5.50 -7.76 -18.49
C ALA A 86 -6.48 -8.74 -17.81
N ILE A 87 -7.33 -8.26 -16.90
CA ILE A 87 -8.36 -9.07 -16.22
C ILE A 87 -9.33 -9.71 -17.24
N ALA A 88 -9.83 -8.93 -18.19
CA ALA A 88 -10.73 -9.45 -19.22
C ALA A 88 -10.07 -10.58 -20.04
N MET A 89 -8.83 -10.36 -20.46
CA MET A 89 -8.04 -11.34 -21.21
C MET A 89 -7.73 -12.60 -20.39
N LEU A 90 -7.31 -12.44 -19.13
CA LEU A 90 -6.98 -13.54 -18.24
C LEU A 90 -8.21 -14.39 -17.90
N ASN A 91 -9.36 -13.76 -17.62
CA ASN A 91 -10.61 -14.50 -17.40
C ASN A 91 -11.03 -15.29 -18.62
N HIS A 92 -10.86 -14.72 -19.81
CA HIS A 92 -11.10 -15.46 -21.06
C HIS A 92 -10.16 -16.66 -21.16
N ALA A 93 -8.86 -16.49 -20.93
CA ALA A 93 -7.88 -17.57 -20.94
C ALA A 93 -8.19 -18.66 -19.90
N VAL A 94 -8.58 -18.31 -18.67
CA VAL A 94 -9.02 -19.30 -17.66
C VAL A 94 -10.20 -20.12 -18.16
N SER A 95 -11.14 -19.49 -18.91
CA SER A 95 -12.25 -20.26 -19.50
C SER A 95 -11.79 -21.28 -20.54
N LEU A 96 -10.72 -21.01 -21.26
CA LEU A 96 -10.13 -21.92 -22.26
C LEU A 96 -9.39 -23.10 -21.63
N VAL A 97 -8.84 -22.96 -20.42
CA VAL A 97 -8.20 -24.08 -19.71
C VAL A 97 -9.16 -25.26 -19.55
N ARG A 98 -10.46 -24.99 -19.36
CA ARG A 98 -11.49 -26.00 -19.22
C ARG A 98 -11.67 -26.90 -20.46
N VAL A 99 -11.15 -26.48 -21.63
CA VAL A 99 -11.17 -27.24 -22.87
C VAL A 99 -10.02 -28.24 -22.93
N LEU A 100 -8.96 -28.03 -22.13
CA LEU A 100 -7.85 -28.98 -22.04
C LEU A 100 -8.25 -30.24 -21.29
N PRO A 101 -7.62 -31.38 -21.61
CA PRO A 101 -7.75 -32.59 -20.79
C PRO A 101 -7.29 -32.28 -19.35
N ALA A 102 -8.07 -32.77 -18.36
CA ALA A 102 -7.70 -32.65 -16.97
C ALA A 102 -6.34 -33.33 -16.70
N GLY A 103 -5.43 -32.62 -16.03
CA GLY A 103 -4.09 -33.11 -15.73
C GLY A 103 -3.10 -31.98 -15.39
N PRO A 104 -1.83 -32.34 -15.15
CA PRO A 104 -0.81 -31.40 -14.71
C PRO A 104 -0.70 -30.12 -15.57
N THR A 105 -0.69 -30.29 -16.89
CA THR A 105 -0.60 -29.18 -17.85
C THR A 105 -1.75 -28.18 -17.71
N ALA A 106 -3.00 -28.67 -17.56
CA ALA A 106 -4.14 -27.76 -17.34
C ALA A 106 -4.03 -27.05 -15.99
N THR A 107 -3.60 -27.76 -14.95
CA THR A 107 -3.37 -27.19 -13.60
C THR A 107 -2.29 -26.11 -13.61
N GLU A 108 -1.18 -26.33 -14.31
CA GLU A 108 -0.09 -25.35 -14.46
C GLU A 108 -0.56 -24.10 -15.20
N PHE A 109 -1.26 -24.23 -16.34
CA PHE A 109 -1.82 -23.09 -17.05
C PHE A 109 -2.80 -22.29 -16.18
N GLU A 110 -3.70 -22.99 -15.47
CA GLU A 110 -4.65 -22.30 -14.59
C GLU A 110 -3.94 -21.55 -13.47
N LEU A 111 -2.93 -22.15 -12.82
CA LEU A 111 -2.13 -21.51 -11.77
C LEU A 111 -1.47 -20.24 -12.28
N GLU A 112 -0.78 -20.29 -13.39
CA GLU A 112 -0.11 -19.15 -13.99
C GLU A 112 -1.07 -17.98 -14.32
N LEU A 113 -2.27 -18.32 -14.83
CA LEU A 113 -3.31 -17.33 -15.12
C LEU A 113 -3.89 -16.74 -13.84
N GLN A 114 -4.15 -17.58 -12.81
CA GLN A 114 -4.65 -17.11 -11.51
C GLN A 114 -3.65 -16.20 -10.81
N MET A 115 -2.36 -16.50 -10.85
CA MET A 115 -1.33 -15.64 -10.27
C MET A 115 -1.32 -14.24 -10.91
N ARG A 116 -1.47 -14.15 -12.24
CA ARG A 116 -1.59 -12.85 -12.94
C ARG A 116 -2.90 -12.13 -12.62
N LEU A 117 -3.99 -12.88 -12.45
CA LEU A 117 -5.27 -12.30 -11.97
C LEU A 117 -5.14 -11.75 -10.56
N CYS A 118 -4.43 -12.44 -9.65
CA CYS A 118 -4.14 -11.93 -8.31
C CYS A 118 -3.48 -10.55 -8.37
N THR A 119 -2.40 -10.42 -9.14
CA THR A 119 -1.69 -9.14 -9.33
C THR A 119 -2.61 -8.06 -9.91
N ALA A 120 -3.38 -8.39 -10.94
CA ALA A 120 -4.26 -7.43 -11.60
C ALA A 120 -5.40 -6.94 -10.68
N TRP A 121 -6.04 -7.85 -9.95
CA TRP A 121 -7.10 -7.51 -9.00
C TRP A 121 -6.55 -6.74 -7.79
N ALA A 122 -5.42 -7.15 -7.23
CA ALA A 122 -4.76 -6.45 -6.14
C ALA A 122 -4.48 -4.98 -6.48
N ALA A 123 -3.99 -4.72 -7.70
CA ALA A 123 -3.67 -3.37 -8.16
C ALA A 123 -4.88 -2.41 -8.23
N ILE A 124 -6.08 -2.92 -8.58
CA ILE A 124 -7.29 -2.08 -8.72
C ILE A 124 -8.19 -2.07 -7.50
N THR A 125 -8.12 -3.09 -6.64
CA THR A 125 -8.98 -3.23 -5.45
C THR A 125 -8.24 -3.04 -4.14
N SER A 126 -6.93 -2.74 -4.17
CA SER A 126 -6.06 -2.63 -2.99
C SER A 126 -6.24 -3.84 -2.04
N TYR A 127 -6.26 -5.05 -2.60
CA TYR A 127 -6.44 -6.33 -1.87
C TYR A 127 -7.77 -6.52 -1.15
N LEU A 128 -8.72 -5.58 -1.21
CA LEU A 128 -9.99 -5.66 -0.49
C LEU A 128 -11.14 -6.25 -1.32
N GLY A 129 -10.92 -6.46 -2.63
CA GLY A 129 -11.93 -7.02 -3.54
C GLY A 129 -12.15 -8.51 -3.34
N SER A 130 -13.42 -8.95 -3.44
CA SER A 130 -13.80 -10.38 -3.42
C SER A 130 -13.16 -11.18 -4.54
N GLU A 131 -12.91 -10.53 -5.68
CA GLU A 131 -12.29 -11.14 -6.86
C GLU A 131 -10.81 -11.46 -6.64
N ALA A 132 -10.09 -10.56 -5.96
CA ALA A 132 -8.71 -10.81 -5.55
C ALA A 132 -8.63 -12.02 -4.61
N ASP A 133 -9.49 -12.07 -3.60
CA ASP A 133 -9.59 -13.17 -2.65
C ASP A 133 -9.88 -14.51 -3.34
N ALA A 134 -10.85 -14.54 -4.26
CA ALA A 134 -11.18 -15.72 -5.03
C ALA A 134 -10.01 -16.22 -5.90
N ALA A 135 -9.27 -15.29 -6.53
CA ALA A 135 -8.12 -15.62 -7.34
C ALA A 135 -6.97 -16.20 -6.49
N TYR A 136 -6.65 -15.58 -5.35
CA TYR A 136 -5.62 -16.07 -4.41
C TYR A 136 -6.00 -17.42 -3.80
N THR A 137 -7.26 -17.59 -3.38
CA THR A 137 -7.76 -18.87 -2.86
C THR A 137 -7.61 -19.97 -3.89
N ARG A 138 -8.01 -19.70 -5.14
CA ARG A 138 -7.88 -20.67 -6.23
C ARG A 138 -6.43 -20.98 -6.56
N ALA A 139 -5.56 -19.98 -6.61
CA ALA A 139 -4.12 -20.17 -6.82
C ALA A 139 -3.50 -21.05 -5.73
N LEU A 140 -3.89 -20.86 -4.46
CA LEU A 140 -3.41 -21.68 -3.33
C LEU A 140 -3.83 -23.15 -3.47
N GLU A 141 -5.08 -23.42 -3.88
CA GLU A 141 -5.54 -24.79 -4.15
C GLU A 141 -4.70 -25.47 -5.25
N LEU A 142 -4.40 -24.73 -6.32
CA LEU A 142 -3.60 -25.23 -7.44
C LEU A 142 -2.13 -25.46 -7.04
N CYS A 143 -1.53 -24.55 -6.27
CA CYS A 143 -0.17 -24.72 -5.76
C CYS A 143 0.03 -26.00 -4.96
N ARG A 144 -0.98 -26.41 -4.16
CA ARG A 144 -0.94 -27.66 -3.40
C ARG A 144 -0.94 -28.91 -4.30
N GLN A 145 -1.41 -28.80 -5.55
CA GLN A 145 -1.43 -29.90 -6.52
C GLN A 145 -0.13 -30.00 -7.32
N VAL A 146 0.58 -28.87 -7.54
CA VAL A 146 1.77 -28.80 -8.42
C VAL A 146 3.07 -28.91 -7.63
N GLU A 147 3.06 -28.81 -6.30
CA GLU A 147 4.23 -28.84 -5.41
C GLU A 147 5.34 -27.84 -5.80
N ASN A 148 4.97 -26.68 -6.35
CA ASN A 148 5.87 -25.62 -6.78
C ASN A 148 6.08 -24.59 -5.67
N LYS A 149 7.21 -24.65 -4.94
CA LYS A 149 7.51 -23.76 -3.81
C LYS A 149 7.62 -22.27 -4.18
N PRO A 150 8.27 -21.87 -5.29
CA PRO A 150 8.27 -20.46 -5.71
C PRO A 150 6.87 -19.91 -5.96
N HIS A 151 5.99 -20.65 -6.63
CA HIS A 151 4.60 -20.22 -6.83
C HIS A 151 3.82 -20.15 -5.51
N LEU A 152 4.02 -21.15 -4.64
CA LEU A 152 3.42 -21.15 -3.30
C LEU A 152 3.85 -19.92 -2.49
N PHE A 153 5.13 -19.56 -2.55
CA PHE A 153 5.64 -18.33 -1.91
C PHE A 153 4.86 -17.10 -2.40
N THR A 154 4.78 -16.89 -3.71
CA THR A 154 4.09 -15.73 -4.32
C THR A 154 2.61 -15.66 -3.92
N VAL A 155 1.93 -16.81 -3.88
CA VAL A 155 0.52 -16.88 -3.47
C VAL A 155 0.35 -16.58 -1.97
N LEU A 156 1.21 -17.14 -1.12
CA LEU A 156 1.19 -16.87 0.33
C LEU A 156 1.51 -15.40 0.64
N TRP A 157 2.44 -14.81 -0.11
CA TRP A 157 2.77 -13.39 0.00
C TRP A 157 1.55 -12.52 -0.35
N GLY A 158 0.85 -12.82 -1.42
CA GLY A 158 -0.37 -12.08 -1.78
C GLY A 158 -1.51 -12.26 -0.78
N LEU A 159 -1.71 -13.47 -0.24
CA LEU A 159 -2.67 -13.72 0.83
C LEU A 159 -2.30 -12.99 2.13
N HIS A 160 -0.99 -12.86 2.42
CA HIS A 160 -0.50 -12.02 3.51
C HIS A 160 -0.97 -10.57 3.35
N GLU A 161 -0.83 -9.98 2.16
CA GLU A 161 -1.31 -8.63 1.87
C GLU A 161 -2.84 -8.52 2.04
N VAL A 162 -3.60 -9.48 1.50
CA VAL A 162 -5.06 -9.52 1.70
C VAL A 162 -5.41 -9.47 3.20
N ALA A 163 -4.75 -10.28 4.02
CA ALA A 163 -4.98 -10.32 5.46
C ALA A 163 -4.53 -9.01 6.13
N LEU A 164 -3.40 -8.42 5.69
CA LEU A 164 -2.88 -7.15 6.21
C LEU A 164 -3.87 -5.99 5.96
N TYR A 165 -4.34 -5.83 4.73
CA TYR A 165 -5.30 -4.78 4.38
C TYR A 165 -6.67 -4.98 5.01
N ARG A 166 -7.04 -6.22 5.37
CA ARG A 166 -8.24 -6.55 6.16
C ARG A 166 -8.04 -6.37 7.66
N VAL A 167 -6.82 -6.00 8.09
CA VAL A 167 -6.40 -5.88 9.49
C VAL A 167 -6.49 -7.20 10.29
N GLU A 168 -6.33 -8.32 9.60
CA GLU A 168 -6.25 -9.68 10.13
C GLU A 168 -4.78 -10.01 10.45
N TYR A 169 -4.18 -9.24 11.35
CA TYR A 169 -2.72 -9.23 11.58
C TYR A 169 -2.13 -10.58 12.01
N GLU A 170 -2.85 -11.40 12.77
CA GLU A 170 -2.35 -12.71 13.17
C GLU A 170 -2.28 -13.68 11.99
N GLU A 171 -3.24 -13.63 11.08
CA GLU A 171 -3.21 -14.42 9.86
C GLU A 171 -2.09 -13.93 8.92
N SER A 172 -1.99 -12.62 8.74
CA SER A 172 -0.92 -11.99 7.98
C SER A 172 0.46 -12.42 8.49
N ARG A 173 0.70 -12.42 9.81
CA ARG A 173 1.94 -12.91 10.43
C ARG A 173 2.19 -14.40 10.18
N ALA A 174 1.14 -15.21 10.26
CA ALA A 174 1.28 -16.65 10.02
C ALA A 174 1.66 -16.96 8.57
N LEU A 175 1.13 -16.20 7.60
CA LEU A 175 1.47 -16.30 6.19
C LEU A 175 2.89 -15.78 5.91
N ALA A 176 3.26 -14.63 6.47
CA ALA A 176 4.62 -14.07 6.36
C ALA A 176 5.70 -15.04 6.91
N ARG A 177 5.41 -15.74 8.03
CA ARG A 177 6.31 -16.76 8.55
C ARG A 177 6.50 -17.92 7.56
N GLN A 178 5.42 -18.40 6.92
CA GLN A 178 5.53 -19.44 5.89
C GLN A 178 6.36 -18.95 4.69
N CYS A 179 6.18 -17.69 4.27
CA CYS A 179 7.04 -17.09 3.25
C CYS A 179 8.52 -17.13 3.66
N LEU A 180 8.84 -16.77 4.92
CA LEU A 180 10.21 -16.77 5.41
C LEU A 180 10.81 -18.19 5.47
N GLU A 181 10.03 -19.18 5.87
CA GLU A 181 10.42 -20.60 5.87
C GLU A 181 10.77 -21.08 4.44
N ILE A 182 9.89 -20.81 3.46
CA ILE A 182 10.11 -21.18 2.05
C ILE A 182 11.32 -20.44 1.47
N ALA A 183 11.43 -19.12 1.67
CA ALA A 183 12.53 -18.33 1.15
C ALA A 183 13.88 -18.78 1.73
N THR A 184 13.92 -19.12 3.01
CA THR A 184 15.12 -19.64 3.69
C THR A 184 15.53 -21.01 3.11
N GLU A 185 14.56 -21.88 2.87
CA GLU A 185 14.82 -23.21 2.28
C GLU A 185 15.36 -23.09 0.85
N LEU A 186 14.79 -22.16 0.05
CA LEU A 186 15.22 -21.96 -1.34
C LEU A 186 16.55 -21.20 -1.43
N GLY A 187 16.90 -20.41 -0.43
CA GLY A 187 18.13 -19.61 -0.40
C GLY A 187 18.18 -18.49 -1.46
N ASP A 188 17.03 -18.09 -2.00
CA ASP A 188 16.92 -17.03 -3.00
C ASP A 188 16.88 -15.65 -2.33
N PRO A 189 17.84 -14.73 -2.65
CA PRO A 189 17.91 -13.42 -2.00
C PRO A 189 16.67 -12.56 -2.26
N GLY A 190 16.06 -12.64 -3.46
CA GLY A 190 14.86 -11.89 -3.79
C GLY A 190 13.65 -12.36 -2.98
N LEU A 191 13.46 -13.67 -2.85
CA LEU A 191 12.40 -14.24 -2.01
C LEU A 191 12.65 -13.95 -0.52
N LEU A 192 13.93 -13.95 -0.05
CA LEU A 192 14.26 -13.57 1.32
C LEU A 192 13.91 -12.10 1.60
N LEU A 193 14.24 -11.20 0.67
CA LEU A 193 13.84 -9.80 0.77
C LEU A 193 12.33 -9.65 0.91
N GLU A 194 11.58 -10.30 0.02
CA GLU A 194 10.11 -10.22 0.02
C GLU A 194 9.48 -10.95 1.22
N ALA A 195 10.13 -11.98 1.77
CA ALA A 195 9.68 -12.61 3.01
C ALA A 195 9.87 -11.70 4.23
N HIS A 196 10.99 -10.95 4.28
CA HIS A 196 11.17 -9.90 5.29
C HIS A 196 10.17 -8.77 5.09
N HIS A 197 9.88 -8.38 3.84
CA HIS A 197 8.85 -7.41 3.50
C HIS A 197 7.50 -7.83 4.07
N ALA A 198 7.04 -9.03 3.80
CA ALA A 198 5.81 -9.56 4.37
C ALA A 198 5.82 -9.58 5.91
N ALA A 199 6.97 -9.78 6.55
CA ALA A 199 7.05 -9.91 7.99
C ALA A 199 6.94 -8.59 8.75
N TRP A 200 7.51 -7.47 8.26
CA TRP A 200 7.54 -6.24 9.06
C TRP A 200 6.19 -5.54 9.19
N GLY A 201 5.31 -5.60 8.17
CA GLY A 201 4.02 -4.92 8.17
C GLY A 201 3.16 -5.25 9.39
N PRO A 202 2.81 -6.51 9.64
CA PRO A 202 1.97 -6.87 10.78
C PRO A 202 2.60 -6.52 12.14
N TYR A 203 3.93 -6.59 12.30
CA TYR A 203 4.58 -6.12 13.52
C TYR A 203 4.47 -4.60 13.68
N TYR A 204 4.66 -3.84 12.60
CA TYR A 204 4.59 -2.40 12.60
C TYR A 204 3.18 -1.90 13.01
N PHE A 205 2.13 -2.45 12.39
CA PHE A 205 0.75 -2.05 12.70
C PHE A 205 0.26 -2.50 14.09
N LEU A 206 0.87 -3.53 14.67
CA LEU A 206 0.62 -3.95 16.05
C LEU A 206 1.44 -3.17 17.09
N GLY A 207 2.33 -2.26 16.65
CA GLY A 207 3.17 -1.46 17.52
C GLY A 207 4.42 -2.19 18.06
N ASP A 208 4.75 -3.38 17.54
CA ASP A 208 6.01 -4.08 17.83
C ASP A 208 7.12 -3.53 16.91
N TYR A 209 7.44 -2.24 17.12
CA TYR A 209 8.35 -1.50 16.23
C TYR A 209 9.77 -2.08 16.20
N ASP A 210 10.24 -2.69 17.30
CA ASP A 210 11.57 -3.30 17.35
C ASP A 210 11.65 -4.48 16.35
N LYS A 211 10.69 -5.41 16.38
CA LYS A 211 10.67 -6.53 15.43
C LYS A 211 10.41 -6.09 13.99
N ALA A 212 9.51 -5.13 13.79
CA ALA A 212 9.31 -4.56 12.47
C ALA A 212 10.63 -4.00 11.92
N PHE A 213 11.36 -3.22 12.74
CA PHE A 213 12.62 -2.62 12.37
C PHE A 213 13.72 -3.67 12.11
N GLU A 214 13.79 -4.76 12.89
CA GLU A 214 14.70 -5.89 12.64
C GLU A 214 14.48 -6.49 11.24
N HIS A 215 13.23 -6.78 10.86
CA HIS A 215 12.90 -7.28 9.54
C HIS A 215 13.21 -6.26 8.43
N MET A 216 12.89 -4.98 8.62
CA MET A 216 13.22 -3.91 7.67
C MET A 216 14.74 -3.81 7.46
N GLN A 217 15.56 -3.90 8.51
CA GLN A 217 17.01 -3.89 8.41
C GLN A 217 17.55 -5.12 7.70
N ALA A 218 16.99 -6.31 7.98
CA ALA A 218 17.38 -7.55 7.29
C ALA A 218 17.06 -7.44 5.79
N GLY A 219 15.90 -6.93 5.41
CA GLY A 219 15.53 -6.67 4.01
C GLY A 219 16.50 -5.67 3.35
N LEU A 220 16.78 -4.55 4.00
CA LEU A 220 17.72 -3.54 3.48
C LEU A 220 19.15 -4.05 3.32
N ALA A 221 19.57 -5.03 4.11
CA ALA A 221 20.89 -5.65 3.97
C ALA A 221 21.00 -6.55 2.72
N ILE A 222 19.88 -7.07 2.24
CA ILE A 222 19.79 -7.91 1.03
C ILE A 222 19.55 -7.03 -0.21
N TYR A 223 18.88 -5.89 -0.06
CA TYR A 223 18.36 -5.10 -1.16
C TYR A 223 19.45 -4.60 -2.12
N ASP A 224 19.30 -4.93 -3.38
CA ASP A 224 20.02 -4.38 -4.53
C ASP A 224 19.00 -3.87 -5.55
N ARG A 225 18.98 -2.58 -5.83
CA ARG A 225 17.96 -1.96 -6.70
C ARG A 225 17.88 -2.60 -8.08
N ALA A 226 19.03 -2.87 -8.71
CA ALA A 226 19.06 -3.39 -10.07
C ALA A 226 18.46 -4.80 -10.18
N GLN A 227 18.56 -5.59 -9.11
CA GLN A 227 18.04 -6.95 -9.05
C GLN A 227 16.60 -7.01 -8.54
N HIS A 228 16.23 -6.12 -7.59
CA HIS A 228 15.00 -6.27 -6.82
C HIS A 228 13.88 -5.30 -7.21
N GLU A 229 14.18 -4.10 -7.77
CA GLU A 229 13.13 -3.20 -8.29
C GLU A 229 12.17 -3.90 -9.28
N PRO A 230 12.63 -4.79 -10.20
CA PRO A 230 11.73 -5.53 -11.08
C PRO A 230 10.75 -6.47 -10.36
N LEU A 231 11.05 -6.91 -9.14
CA LEU A 231 10.18 -7.80 -8.36
C LEU A 231 8.91 -7.08 -7.88
N SER A 232 8.94 -5.75 -7.75
CA SER A 232 7.80 -4.94 -7.31
C SER A 232 6.53 -5.15 -8.16
N VAL A 233 6.66 -5.57 -9.42
CA VAL A 233 5.51 -5.91 -10.27
C VAL A 233 4.75 -7.15 -9.76
N HIS A 234 5.43 -8.03 -9.03
CA HIS A 234 4.87 -9.28 -8.51
C HIS A 234 4.48 -9.20 -7.03
N TYR A 235 5.11 -8.27 -6.29
CA TYR A 235 4.98 -8.16 -4.84
C TYR A 235 4.55 -6.74 -4.45
N GLY A 236 3.25 -6.53 -4.20
CA GLY A 236 2.69 -5.30 -3.66
C GLY A 236 2.63 -4.10 -4.60
N VAL A 237 3.11 -4.23 -5.84
CA VAL A 237 3.21 -3.12 -6.82
C VAL A 237 4.08 -1.96 -6.31
N HIS A 238 4.93 -2.22 -5.30
CA HIS A 238 5.89 -1.25 -4.77
C HIS A 238 7.24 -1.92 -4.46
N ASP A 239 8.29 -1.11 -4.43
CA ASP A 239 9.66 -1.58 -4.22
C ASP A 239 9.92 -1.88 -2.73
N ALA A 240 10.30 -3.13 -2.41
CA ALA A 240 10.53 -3.57 -1.03
C ALA A 240 11.63 -2.76 -0.32
N GLY A 241 12.70 -2.35 -1.02
CA GLY A 241 13.76 -1.53 -0.43
C GLY A 241 13.26 -0.13 -0.12
N MET A 242 12.46 0.48 -0.99
CA MET A 242 11.82 1.76 -0.74
C MET A 242 10.83 1.65 0.42
N CYS A 243 10.00 0.60 0.45
CA CYS A 243 9.06 0.32 1.54
C CYS A 243 9.81 0.22 2.88
N ALA A 244 10.87 -0.60 2.95
CA ALA A 244 11.69 -0.73 4.15
C ALA A 244 12.29 0.61 4.61
N LEU A 245 12.66 1.51 3.68
CA LEU A 245 13.20 2.83 4.03
C LEU A 245 12.14 3.73 4.65
N TYR A 246 10.98 3.92 4.01
CA TYR A 246 9.99 4.86 4.53
C TYR A 246 9.29 4.32 5.78
N GLU A 247 8.99 3.03 5.88
CA GLU A 247 8.40 2.47 7.09
C GLU A 247 9.38 2.43 8.26
N SER A 248 10.68 2.14 8.00
CA SER A 248 11.68 2.26 9.07
C SER A 248 11.92 3.71 9.52
N THR A 249 11.68 4.70 8.66
CA THR A 249 11.67 6.12 9.07
C THR A 249 10.59 6.35 10.12
N LEU A 250 9.38 5.85 9.87
CA LEU A 250 8.25 6.00 10.80
C LEU A 250 8.41 5.15 12.07
N ALA A 251 9.00 3.95 11.95
CA ALA A 251 9.32 3.12 13.11
C ALA A 251 10.36 3.80 14.03
N LEU A 252 11.43 4.35 13.48
CA LEU A 252 12.44 5.11 14.22
C LEU A 252 11.82 6.33 14.91
N TRP A 253 10.91 7.04 14.23
CA TRP A 253 10.15 8.13 14.82
C TRP A 253 9.37 7.66 16.04
N ASN A 254 8.56 6.60 15.92
CA ASN A 254 7.78 6.07 17.04
C ASN A 254 8.67 5.61 18.21
N MET A 255 9.81 4.99 17.93
CA MET A 255 10.78 4.56 18.94
C MET A 255 11.57 5.73 19.58
N GLY A 256 11.43 6.96 19.07
CA GLY A 256 12.10 8.14 19.59
C GLY A 256 13.52 8.38 19.05
N TYR A 257 13.92 7.73 17.97
CA TYR A 257 15.20 7.93 17.28
C TYR A 257 15.04 8.95 16.14
N LEU A 258 14.86 10.22 16.52
CA LEU A 258 14.37 11.27 15.63
C LEU A 258 15.39 11.73 14.59
N ASP A 259 16.68 11.79 14.95
CA ASP A 259 17.75 12.17 14.01
C ASP A 259 18.05 11.04 13.04
N GLN A 260 17.96 9.78 13.50
CA GLN A 260 18.06 8.62 12.65
C GLN A 260 16.86 8.55 11.67
N ALA A 261 15.65 8.88 12.11
CA ALA A 261 14.49 8.98 11.24
C ALA A 261 14.69 10.04 10.14
N ARG A 262 15.20 11.23 10.48
CA ARG A 262 15.55 12.27 9.49
C ARG A 262 16.60 11.81 8.49
N SER A 263 17.66 11.13 8.98
CA SER A 263 18.69 10.56 8.12
C SER A 263 18.13 9.52 7.17
N ARG A 264 17.21 8.67 7.67
CA ARG A 264 16.53 7.67 6.85
C ARG A 264 15.64 8.30 5.79
N GLN A 265 14.89 9.35 6.15
CA GLN A 265 14.08 10.14 5.22
C GLN A 265 14.90 10.72 4.05
N ALA A 266 16.12 11.20 4.32
CA ALA A 266 17.00 11.67 3.27
C ALA A 266 17.36 10.55 2.27
N ARG A 267 17.49 9.30 2.73
CA ARG A 267 17.72 8.13 1.86
C ARG A 267 16.48 7.78 1.05
N VAL A 268 15.25 7.89 1.63
CA VAL A 268 13.98 7.73 0.89
C VAL A 268 13.96 8.68 -0.31
N ILE A 269 14.24 9.97 -0.07
CA ILE A 269 14.24 11.00 -1.11
C ILE A 269 15.35 10.75 -2.17
N ALA A 270 16.51 10.27 -1.74
CA ALA A 270 17.60 9.95 -2.66
C ALA A 270 17.21 8.78 -3.57
N LEU A 271 16.70 7.68 -3.01
CA LEU A 271 16.27 6.49 -3.77
C LEU A 271 15.08 6.82 -4.70
N ALA A 272 14.11 7.63 -4.26
CA ALA A 272 12.98 8.03 -5.09
C ALA A 272 13.37 8.68 -6.43
N LYS A 273 14.53 9.34 -6.47
CA LYS A 273 15.07 9.96 -7.70
C LYS A 273 15.70 8.95 -8.66
N GLU A 274 16.01 7.77 -8.19
CA GLU A 274 16.65 6.70 -8.95
C GLU A 274 15.63 5.66 -9.44
N LEU A 275 14.46 5.59 -8.79
CA LEU A 275 13.38 4.66 -9.17
C LEU A 275 12.74 5.04 -10.50
N THR A 276 12.31 4.02 -11.24
CA THR A 276 11.75 4.18 -12.58
C THR A 276 10.24 4.01 -12.62
N LEU A 277 9.67 3.26 -11.67
CA LEU A 277 8.24 2.98 -11.61
C LEU A 277 7.49 4.13 -10.92
N PRO A 278 6.48 4.74 -11.60
CA PRO A 278 5.72 5.87 -11.03
C PRO A 278 5.06 5.55 -9.69
N ALA A 279 4.62 4.31 -9.47
CA ALA A 279 4.04 3.88 -8.18
C ALA A 279 5.05 4.06 -7.04
N ASN A 280 6.27 3.55 -7.20
CA ASN A 280 7.32 3.63 -6.20
C ASN A 280 7.69 5.09 -5.87
N ILE A 281 7.71 5.97 -6.89
CA ILE A 281 7.98 7.40 -6.71
C ILE A 281 6.85 8.07 -5.94
N ALA A 282 5.60 7.76 -6.29
CA ALA A 282 4.43 8.33 -5.63
C ALA A 282 4.35 7.90 -4.15
N ASP A 283 4.60 6.63 -3.85
CA ASP A 283 4.63 6.11 -2.49
C ASP A 283 5.75 6.76 -1.67
N ALA A 284 6.96 6.81 -2.21
CA ALA A 284 8.08 7.46 -1.55
C ALA A 284 7.76 8.92 -1.17
N TYR A 285 7.15 9.68 -2.06
CA TYR A 285 6.76 11.06 -1.79
C TYR A 285 5.58 11.17 -0.83
N SER A 286 4.60 10.27 -0.90
CA SER A 286 3.47 10.23 0.03
C SER A 286 3.95 10.00 1.47
N TYR A 287 4.81 9.00 1.68
CA TYR A 287 5.39 8.72 3.00
C TYR A 287 6.40 9.78 3.45
N ALA A 288 7.11 10.42 2.51
CA ALA A 288 7.93 11.59 2.81
C ALA A 288 7.08 12.75 3.33
N GLY A 289 5.95 13.02 2.70
CA GLY A 289 4.97 14.01 3.17
C GLY A 289 4.40 13.66 4.54
N LEU A 290 4.09 12.38 4.78
CA LEU A 290 3.63 11.91 6.09
C LEU A 290 4.68 12.14 7.19
N PHE A 291 5.93 11.87 6.92
CA PHE A 291 6.99 12.15 7.89
C PHE A 291 7.15 13.66 8.16
N CYS A 292 7.04 14.51 7.14
CA CYS A 292 7.03 15.97 7.32
C CYS A 292 5.82 16.46 8.14
N HIS A 293 4.65 15.83 7.98
CA HIS A 293 3.48 16.07 8.84
C HIS A 293 3.79 15.75 10.30
N LEU A 294 4.44 14.62 10.59
CA LEU A 294 4.84 14.26 11.95
C LEU A 294 5.82 15.28 12.56
N LEU A 295 6.69 15.88 11.73
CA LEU A 295 7.59 16.97 12.11
C LEU A 295 6.89 18.34 12.24
N ARG A 296 5.58 18.42 11.95
CA ARG A 296 4.78 19.65 11.98
C ARG A 296 5.27 20.72 10.98
N ASP A 297 5.74 20.28 9.80
CA ASP A 297 6.21 21.14 8.71
C ASP A 297 5.23 21.11 7.54
N PRO A 298 4.28 22.07 7.47
CA PRO A 298 3.28 22.09 6.42
C PRO A 298 3.87 22.38 5.02
N GLN A 299 4.92 23.18 4.91
CA GLN A 299 5.54 23.50 3.63
C GLN A 299 6.23 22.28 3.02
N GLU A 300 7.03 21.55 3.80
CA GLU A 300 7.66 20.32 3.33
C GLU A 300 6.62 19.21 3.11
N THR A 301 5.55 19.13 3.92
CA THR A 301 4.43 18.21 3.66
C THR A 301 3.82 18.46 2.29
N GLN A 302 3.51 19.71 1.94
CA GLN A 302 2.99 20.09 0.63
C GLN A 302 3.94 19.70 -0.49
N ARG A 303 5.21 20.04 -0.34
CA ARG A 303 6.26 19.78 -1.33
C ARG A 303 6.31 18.31 -1.78
N PHE A 304 6.02 17.38 -0.87
CA PHE A 304 6.02 15.95 -1.18
C PHE A 304 4.62 15.43 -1.50
N ALA A 305 3.58 15.87 -0.81
CA ALA A 305 2.21 15.40 -1.05
C ALA A 305 1.66 15.81 -2.43
N GLU A 306 2.01 17.00 -2.94
CA GLU A 306 1.52 17.50 -4.23
C GLU A 306 1.94 16.61 -5.42
N PRO A 307 3.24 16.31 -5.65
CA PRO A 307 3.63 15.42 -6.74
C PRO A 307 3.14 13.99 -6.53
N ALA A 308 3.05 13.49 -5.28
CA ALA A 308 2.48 12.18 -5.00
C ALA A 308 0.99 12.12 -5.38
N LEU A 309 0.21 13.14 -5.06
CA LEU A 309 -1.20 13.27 -5.43
C LEU A 309 -1.38 13.35 -6.96
N GLN A 310 -0.53 14.13 -7.63
CA GLN A 310 -0.56 14.24 -9.09
C GLN A 310 -0.30 12.88 -9.75
N ILE A 311 0.82 12.23 -9.45
CA ILE A 311 1.20 10.94 -10.04
C ILE A 311 0.12 9.88 -9.76
N SER A 312 -0.34 9.78 -8.52
CA SER A 312 -1.34 8.78 -8.13
C SER A 312 -2.71 9.02 -8.76
N THR A 313 -3.08 10.27 -9.04
CA THR A 313 -4.32 10.62 -9.76
C THR A 313 -4.20 10.27 -11.24
N GLU A 314 -3.10 10.64 -11.89
CA GLU A 314 -2.86 10.37 -13.32
C GLU A 314 -2.75 8.87 -13.62
N LYS A 315 -2.18 8.09 -12.70
CA LYS A 315 -1.90 6.66 -12.88
C LYS A 315 -2.91 5.74 -12.22
N GLY A 316 -3.82 6.27 -11.38
CA GLY A 316 -4.87 5.50 -10.74
C GLY A 316 -4.38 4.65 -9.56
N TYR A 317 -3.54 5.19 -8.67
CA TYR A 317 -3.09 4.51 -7.44
C TYR A 317 -3.97 4.95 -6.25
N PRO A 318 -4.98 4.15 -5.84
CA PRO A 318 -6.01 4.61 -4.91
C PRO A 318 -5.45 4.97 -3.53
N PHE A 319 -4.64 4.09 -2.93
CA PHE A 319 -4.09 4.28 -1.59
C PHE A 319 -3.24 5.55 -1.50
N THR A 320 -2.24 5.67 -2.38
CA THR A 320 -1.32 6.82 -2.41
C THR A 320 -2.06 8.13 -2.67
N ARG A 321 -3.09 8.10 -3.54
CA ARG A 321 -3.94 9.25 -3.82
C ARG A 321 -4.72 9.70 -2.58
N ILE A 322 -5.30 8.76 -1.83
CA ILE A 322 -6.05 9.03 -0.60
C ILE A 322 -5.13 9.68 0.45
N LEU A 323 -4.02 9.04 0.76
CA LEU A 323 -3.07 9.56 1.77
C LEU A 323 -2.53 10.95 1.37
N SER A 324 -2.12 11.10 0.11
CA SER A 324 -1.58 12.37 -0.39
C SER A 324 -2.62 13.49 -0.40
N ALA A 325 -3.90 13.20 -0.70
CA ALA A 325 -4.98 14.18 -0.66
C ALA A 325 -5.23 14.69 0.78
N VAL A 326 -5.22 13.79 1.78
CA VAL A 326 -5.41 14.16 3.18
C VAL A 326 -4.22 14.97 3.70
N LEU A 327 -2.99 14.59 3.37
CA LEU A 327 -1.77 15.33 3.72
C LEU A 327 -1.72 16.72 3.07
N MET A 328 -2.05 16.80 1.79
CA MET A 328 -2.13 18.08 1.07
C MET A 328 -3.20 18.98 1.68
N GLY A 329 -4.38 18.41 2.02
CA GLY A 329 -5.44 19.12 2.69
C GLY A 329 -5.02 19.68 4.04
N TRP A 330 -4.32 18.90 4.86
CA TRP A 330 -3.74 19.35 6.13
C TRP A 330 -2.74 20.48 5.92
N SER A 331 -1.84 20.32 4.97
CA SER A 331 -0.83 21.34 4.67
C SER A 331 -1.46 22.69 4.28
N LEU A 332 -2.47 22.68 3.40
CA LEU A 332 -3.20 23.89 3.01
C LEU A 332 -3.90 24.53 4.22
N ALA A 333 -4.54 23.74 5.07
CA ALA A 333 -5.20 24.24 6.28
C ALA A 333 -4.20 24.92 7.25
N MET A 334 -3.04 24.27 7.49
CA MET A 334 -1.98 24.84 8.35
C MET A 334 -1.39 26.15 7.78
N GLN A 335 -1.44 26.34 6.47
CA GLN A 335 -1.00 27.56 5.78
C GLN A 335 -2.10 28.61 5.62
N GLY A 336 -3.25 28.42 6.28
CA GLY A 336 -4.36 29.37 6.31
C GLY A 336 -5.41 29.21 5.22
N GLN A 337 -5.25 28.25 4.30
CA GLN A 337 -6.23 27.92 3.25
C GLN A 337 -7.26 26.91 3.79
N LEU A 338 -7.96 27.29 4.88
CA LEU A 338 -8.77 26.39 5.70
C LEU A 338 -9.87 25.67 4.91
N ALA A 339 -10.66 26.40 4.11
CA ALA A 339 -11.80 25.83 3.41
C ALA A 339 -11.36 24.82 2.34
N GLU A 340 -10.33 25.17 1.56
CA GLU A 340 -9.78 24.33 0.50
C GLU A 340 -9.10 23.08 1.09
N GLY A 341 -8.28 23.29 2.14
CA GLY A 341 -7.58 22.19 2.82
C GLY A 341 -8.54 21.17 3.42
N ILE A 342 -9.57 21.61 4.14
CA ILE A 342 -10.58 20.70 4.72
C ILE A 342 -11.37 19.97 3.62
N ALA A 343 -11.75 20.69 2.54
CA ALA A 343 -12.48 20.06 1.44
C ALA A 343 -11.66 18.94 0.78
N LEU A 344 -10.36 19.18 0.53
CA LEU A 344 -9.47 18.19 -0.07
C LEU A 344 -9.23 16.98 0.87
N ALA A 345 -9.01 17.24 2.18
CA ALA A 345 -8.87 16.15 3.15
C ALA A 345 -10.14 15.29 3.25
N ARG A 346 -11.33 15.90 3.21
CA ARG A 346 -12.62 15.18 3.18
C ARG A 346 -12.76 14.31 1.92
N LEU A 347 -12.41 14.82 0.74
CA LEU A 347 -12.39 14.02 -0.48
C LEU A 347 -11.51 12.78 -0.36
N GLY A 348 -10.36 12.89 0.32
CA GLY A 348 -9.52 11.75 0.63
C GLY A 348 -10.21 10.75 1.58
N MET A 349 -10.89 11.24 2.62
CA MET A 349 -11.64 10.39 3.56
C MET A 349 -12.81 9.67 2.89
N ASP A 350 -13.60 10.38 2.07
CA ASP A 350 -14.74 9.81 1.34
C ASP A 350 -14.25 8.70 0.38
N ALA A 351 -13.14 8.94 -0.32
CA ALA A 351 -12.53 7.93 -1.18
C ALA A 351 -12.01 6.70 -0.40
N ALA A 352 -11.51 6.88 0.83
CA ALA A 352 -11.14 5.77 1.70
C ALA A 352 -12.35 4.93 2.13
N GLU A 353 -13.48 5.58 2.38
CA GLU A 353 -14.74 4.89 2.71
C GLU A 353 -15.31 4.12 1.50
N GLU A 354 -15.33 4.74 0.33
CA GLU A 354 -15.75 4.12 -0.92
C GLU A 354 -14.90 2.89 -1.27
N ALA A 355 -13.58 2.96 -1.01
CA ALA A 355 -12.66 1.86 -1.19
C ALA A 355 -12.73 0.80 -0.07
N ASN A 356 -13.60 0.96 0.93
CA ASN A 356 -13.68 0.11 2.14
C ASN A 356 -12.30 -0.05 2.82
N MET A 357 -11.48 0.99 2.79
CA MET A 357 -10.14 0.97 3.37
C MET A 357 -10.23 0.83 4.89
N ARG A 358 -9.43 -0.07 5.46
CA ARG A 358 -9.38 -0.32 6.92
C ARG A 358 -8.04 0.09 7.52
N LEU A 359 -6.97 -0.18 6.79
CA LEU A 359 -5.61 0.17 7.16
C LEU A 359 -5.40 1.69 7.05
N HIS A 360 -4.63 2.30 7.94
CA HIS A 360 -4.36 3.74 8.03
C HIS A 360 -5.57 4.66 8.32
N THR A 361 -6.76 4.15 8.50
CA THR A 361 -7.96 5.00 8.69
C THR A 361 -7.92 5.82 9.97
N SER A 362 -7.30 5.31 11.04
CA SER A 362 -7.05 6.06 12.29
C SER A 362 -6.14 7.26 12.03
N GLN A 363 -5.09 7.08 11.23
CA GLN A 363 -4.13 8.13 10.86
C GLN A 363 -4.79 9.23 10.02
N LEU A 364 -5.56 8.85 8.99
CA LEU A 364 -6.29 9.81 8.16
C LEU A 364 -7.28 10.63 8.98
N SER A 365 -7.98 10.00 9.93
CA SER A 365 -8.90 10.68 10.85
C SER A 365 -8.18 11.69 11.73
N ALA A 366 -7.00 11.35 12.26
CA ALA A 366 -6.19 12.27 13.06
C ALA A 366 -5.78 13.51 12.26
N ILE A 367 -5.29 13.32 11.01
CA ILE A 367 -4.83 14.39 10.13
C ILE A 367 -6.00 15.33 9.74
N LEU A 368 -7.19 14.79 9.42
CA LEU A 368 -8.37 15.61 9.13
C LEU A 368 -8.82 16.38 10.38
N ALA A 369 -8.82 15.73 11.55
CA ALA A 369 -9.21 16.37 12.80
C ALA A 369 -8.31 17.58 13.12
N GLU A 370 -7.00 17.48 12.92
CA GLU A 370 -6.06 18.62 13.09
C GLU A 370 -6.43 19.78 12.16
N SER A 371 -6.82 19.52 10.93
CA SER A 371 -7.26 20.53 9.97
C SER A 371 -8.55 21.23 10.43
N LEU A 372 -9.51 20.47 10.95
CA LEU A 372 -10.77 20.98 11.49
C LEU A 372 -10.54 21.80 12.75
N MET A 373 -9.68 21.35 13.66
CA MET A 373 -9.32 22.08 14.88
C MET A 373 -8.64 23.42 14.56
N THR A 374 -7.76 23.45 13.58
CA THR A 374 -7.11 24.68 13.09
C THR A 374 -8.14 25.69 12.54
N ALA A 375 -9.23 25.21 11.97
CA ALA A 375 -10.34 26.04 11.51
C ALA A 375 -11.35 26.40 12.61
N GLY A 376 -11.10 26.03 13.87
CA GLY A 376 -12.03 26.25 14.99
C GLY A 376 -13.27 25.36 14.98
N ARG A 377 -13.30 24.31 14.15
CA ARG A 377 -14.45 23.39 13.98
C ARG A 377 -14.30 22.19 14.92
N HIS A 378 -14.23 22.45 16.24
CA HIS A 378 -13.87 21.45 17.25
C HIS A 378 -14.92 20.36 17.42
N GLU A 379 -16.24 20.67 17.31
CA GLU A 379 -17.31 19.67 17.36
C GLU A 379 -17.19 18.65 16.21
N GLU A 380 -16.95 19.12 15.00
CA GLU A 380 -16.75 18.24 13.84
C GLU A 380 -15.44 17.44 13.96
N ALA A 381 -14.39 18.03 14.54
CA ALA A 381 -13.16 17.30 14.82
C ALA A 381 -13.41 16.13 15.79
N ILE A 382 -14.22 16.34 16.84
CA ILE A 382 -14.60 15.26 17.78
C ILE A 382 -15.38 14.16 17.08
N GLU A 383 -16.31 14.49 16.18
CA GLU A 383 -17.05 13.49 15.40
C GLU A 383 -16.12 12.61 14.56
N VAL A 384 -15.14 13.21 13.88
CA VAL A 384 -14.13 12.50 13.07
C VAL A 384 -13.22 11.64 13.96
N LEU A 385 -12.79 12.19 15.12
CA LEU A 385 -11.96 11.46 16.10
C LEU A 385 -12.70 10.27 16.70
N ASP A 386 -13.97 10.44 17.05
CA ASP A 386 -14.82 9.36 17.56
C ASP A 386 -15.06 8.26 16.52
N GLN A 387 -15.17 8.61 15.25
CA GLN A 387 -15.19 7.63 14.16
C GLN A 387 -13.87 6.88 14.05
N GLY A 388 -12.73 7.59 14.10
CA GLY A 388 -11.39 7.01 14.11
C GLY A 388 -11.18 6.06 15.28
N ILE A 389 -11.62 6.45 16.49
CA ILE A 389 -11.55 5.62 17.71
C ILE A 389 -12.41 4.35 17.57
N ARG A 390 -13.65 4.46 17.07
CA ARG A 390 -14.49 3.27 16.80
C ARG A 390 -13.86 2.32 15.79
N ARG A 391 -13.22 2.84 14.75
CA ARG A 391 -12.50 2.03 13.74
C ARG A 391 -11.29 1.34 14.37
N PHE A 392 -10.50 2.07 15.16
CA PHE A 392 -9.41 1.49 15.94
C PHE A 392 -9.88 0.34 16.84
N GLU A 393 -10.97 0.52 17.59
CA GLU A 393 -11.52 -0.52 18.46
C GLU A 393 -12.03 -1.73 17.69
N THR A 394 -12.63 -1.51 16.52
CA THR A 394 -13.19 -2.56 15.67
C THR A 394 -12.10 -3.33 14.92
N TYR A 395 -11.16 -2.63 14.31
CA TYR A 395 -10.18 -3.20 13.39
C TYR A 395 -8.78 -3.35 13.98
N ARG A 396 -8.53 -2.83 15.19
CA ARG A 396 -7.20 -2.81 15.83
C ARG A 396 -6.11 -2.12 14.98
N ASP A 397 -6.47 -1.10 14.20
CA ASP A 397 -5.50 -0.21 13.57
C ASP A 397 -4.85 0.68 14.63
N LEU A 398 -3.78 0.17 15.23
CA LEU A 398 -3.14 0.76 16.42
C LEU A 398 -2.24 1.96 16.10
N LEU A 399 -1.97 2.22 14.83
CA LEU A 399 -0.91 3.12 14.36
C LEU A 399 -1.00 4.54 14.98
N CYS A 400 -2.20 5.11 15.08
CA CYS A 400 -2.44 6.45 15.62
C CYS A 400 -3.44 6.47 16.79
N ALA A 401 -3.68 5.33 17.44
CA ALA A 401 -4.65 5.21 18.51
C ALA A 401 -4.44 6.22 19.64
N SER A 402 -3.19 6.43 20.06
CA SER A 402 -2.82 7.42 21.08
C SER A 402 -3.07 8.85 20.62
N ASP A 403 -2.71 9.18 19.37
CA ASP A 403 -2.86 10.53 18.82
C ASP A 403 -4.33 10.92 18.69
N LEU A 404 -5.24 9.97 18.32
CA LEU A 404 -6.69 10.22 18.30
C LEU A 404 -7.22 10.69 19.67
N TRP A 405 -6.82 10.03 20.76
CA TRP A 405 -7.23 10.39 22.11
C TRP A 405 -6.60 11.70 22.56
N THR A 406 -5.33 11.97 22.20
CA THR A 406 -4.69 13.26 22.50
C THR A 406 -5.42 14.41 21.82
N LEU A 407 -5.71 14.30 20.52
CA LEU A 407 -6.43 15.32 19.76
C LEU A 407 -7.88 15.50 20.27
N LYS A 408 -8.55 14.41 20.69
CA LYS A 408 -9.88 14.52 21.31
C LYS A 408 -9.83 15.30 22.60
N GLY A 409 -8.84 15.05 23.45
CA GLY A 409 -8.61 15.83 24.66
C GLY A 409 -8.38 17.31 24.35
N ASP A 410 -7.56 17.63 23.33
CA ASP A 410 -7.30 19.00 22.90
C ASP A 410 -8.59 19.71 22.41
N ALA A 411 -9.43 19.03 21.63
CA ALA A 411 -10.69 19.57 21.16
C ALA A 411 -11.71 19.80 22.30
N LEU A 412 -11.84 18.83 23.22
CA LEU A 412 -12.69 18.93 24.40
C LEU A 412 -12.27 20.06 25.34
N LEU A 413 -10.95 20.29 25.49
CA LEU A 413 -10.41 21.38 26.31
C LEU A 413 -10.85 22.74 25.75
N VAL A 414 -10.79 22.95 24.45
CA VAL A 414 -11.23 24.22 23.82
C VAL A 414 -12.73 24.42 23.98
N LEU A 415 -13.52 23.37 23.95
CA LEU A 415 -14.97 23.42 24.16
C LEU A 415 -15.39 23.50 25.63
N ASN A 416 -14.45 23.56 26.55
CA ASN A 416 -14.69 23.60 28.01
C ASN A 416 -15.53 22.40 28.52
N ALA A 417 -15.28 21.20 28.02
CA ALA A 417 -16.03 19.99 28.34
C ALA A 417 -15.81 19.43 29.75
N GLY A 418 -15.05 20.13 30.58
CA GLY A 418 -14.75 19.75 31.96
C GLY A 418 -13.41 19.02 32.10
N TYR A 419 -12.79 19.21 33.28
CA TYR A 419 -11.45 18.69 33.57
C TYR A 419 -11.34 17.17 33.41
N ASP A 420 -12.27 16.43 34.07
CA ASP A 420 -12.19 14.97 34.14
C ASP A 420 -12.27 14.31 32.75
N ALA A 421 -13.12 14.82 31.86
CA ALA A 421 -13.26 14.28 30.51
C ALA A 421 -12.00 14.49 29.65
N VAL A 422 -11.34 15.65 29.82
CA VAL A 422 -10.09 15.96 29.11
C VAL A 422 -8.93 15.14 29.67
N GLU A 423 -8.84 15.03 31.02
CA GLU A 423 -7.82 14.21 31.68
C GLU A 423 -7.91 12.74 31.28
N GLU A 424 -9.11 12.17 31.23
CA GLU A 424 -9.35 10.78 30.80
C GLU A 424 -8.82 10.54 29.38
N CYS A 425 -9.03 11.49 28.46
CA CYS A 425 -8.50 11.38 27.10
C CYS A 425 -6.97 11.31 27.08
N TYR A 426 -6.29 12.18 27.81
CA TYR A 426 -4.82 12.20 27.83
C TYR A 426 -4.23 10.99 28.55
N GLN A 427 -4.85 10.52 29.63
CA GLN A 427 -4.43 9.30 30.33
C GLN A 427 -4.61 8.06 29.46
N THR A 428 -5.73 7.97 28.73
CA THR A 428 -5.97 6.89 27.77
C THR A 428 -4.92 6.92 26.65
N ALA A 429 -4.64 8.10 26.09
CA ALA A 429 -3.60 8.29 25.07
C ALA A 429 -2.23 7.83 25.59
N LEU A 430 -1.83 8.25 26.79
CA LEU A 430 -0.54 7.90 27.38
C LEU A 430 -0.42 6.40 27.65
N THR A 431 -1.48 5.76 28.15
CA THR A 431 -1.54 4.32 28.38
C THR A 431 -1.37 3.54 27.08
N LEU A 432 -2.07 3.96 26.01
CA LEU A 432 -1.95 3.34 24.69
C LEU A 432 -0.54 3.50 24.11
N ALA A 433 0.01 4.72 24.15
CA ALA A 433 1.35 5.00 23.63
C ALA A 433 2.43 4.16 24.33
N ARG A 434 2.36 4.02 25.63
CA ARG A 434 3.28 3.15 26.41
C ARG A 434 3.17 1.69 26.00
N ARG A 435 1.94 1.19 25.89
CA ARG A 435 1.71 -0.20 25.46
C ARG A 435 2.29 -0.49 24.09
N LEU A 436 2.27 0.50 23.19
CA LEU A 436 2.76 0.39 21.82
C LEU A 436 4.25 0.77 21.67
N GLY A 437 4.94 1.17 22.73
CA GLY A 437 6.30 1.67 22.62
C GLY A 437 6.44 2.96 21.79
N ALA A 438 5.33 3.69 21.55
CA ALA A 438 5.27 4.91 20.76
C ALA A 438 5.73 6.11 21.59
N LYS A 439 7.04 6.31 21.70
CA LYS A 439 7.64 7.32 22.61
C LYS A 439 7.22 8.75 22.28
N VAL A 440 7.11 9.11 20.99
CA VAL A 440 6.71 10.47 20.61
C VAL A 440 5.26 10.73 20.98
N SER A 441 4.35 9.78 20.72
CA SER A 441 2.94 9.90 21.13
C SER A 441 2.81 9.92 22.67
N ALA A 442 3.62 9.15 23.41
CA ALA A 442 3.68 9.21 24.86
C ALA A 442 4.13 10.60 25.35
N LEU A 443 5.14 11.19 24.74
CA LEU A 443 5.62 12.53 25.05
C LEU A 443 4.52 13.59 24.82
N ARG A 444 3.81 13.50 23.70
CA ARG A 444 2.70 14.41 23.37
C ARG A 444 1.58 14.32 24.38
N ALA A 445 1.11 13.11 24.67
CA ALA A 445 0.04 12.89 25.65
C ALA A 445 0.42 13.35 27.06
N ALA A 446 1.61 12.99 27.54
CA ALA A 446 2.11 13.43 28.85
C ALA A 446 2.28 14.95 28.95
N THR A 447 2.75 15.58 27.86
CA THR A 447 2.90 17.02 27.78
C THR A 447 1.54 17.74 27.93
N GLN A 448 0.51 17.27 27.24
CA GLN A 448 -0.84 17.85 27.34
C GLN A 448 -1.47 17.58 28.71
N LEU A 449 -1.24 16.42 29.30
CA LEU A 449 -1.71 16.10 30.66
C LEU A 449 -1.09 17.04 31.70
N VAL A 450 0.24 17.24 31.67
CA VAL A 450 0.93 18.18 32.57
C VAL A 450 0.42 19.58 32.39
N LYS A 451 0.24 20.05 31.14
CA LYS A 451 -0.30 21.37 30.82
C LYS A 451 -1.71 21.57 31.40
N LEU A 452 -2.59 20.58 31.26
CA LEU A 452 -3.93 20.58 31.85
C LEU A 452 -3.86 20.71 33.38
N GLN A 453 -3.01 19.91 34.01
CA GLN A 453 -2.87 19.86 35.47
C GLN A 453 -2.25 21.12 36.05
N ILE A 454 -1.27 21.72 35.37
CA ILE A 454 -0.72 23.04 35.75
C ILE A 454 -1.83 24.08 35.78
N SER A 455 -2.68 24.15 34.78
CA SER A 455 -3.79 25.12 34.72
C SER A 455 -4.82 24.96 35.85
N HIS A 456 -4.81 23.79 36.53
CA HIS A 456 -5.70 23.47 37.67
C HIS A 456 -4.97 23.29 39.02
N GLY A 457 -3.67 23.62 39.10
CA GLY A 457 -2.89 23.54 40.32
C GLY A 457 -2.57 22.14 40.83
N ARG A 458 -2.45 21.14 39.93
CA ARG A 458 -2.29 19.69 40.26
C ARG A 458 -1.03 19.06 39.64
N ALA A 459 0.00 19.81 39.34
CA ALA A 459 1.04 19.41 38.36
C ALA A 459 2.10 18.39 38.80
N ASP A 460 2.27 18.05 40.07
CA ASP A 460 3.51 17.41 40.53
C ASP A 460 3.69 15.94 40.07
N GLU A 461 2.64 15.13 40.08
CA GLU A 461 2.75 13.70 39.79
C GLU A 461 3.02 13.46 38.28
N SER A 462 2.24 14.06 37.40
CA SER A 462 2.40 13.90 35.95
C SER A 462 3.66 14.58 35.41
N ARG A 463 4.22 15.55 36.13
CA ARG A 463 5.49 16.17 35.76
C ARG A 463 6.67 15.19 35.89
N CYS A 464 6.70 14.38 36.96
CA CYS A 464 7.71 13.33 37.09
C CYS A 464 7.62 12.33 35.93
N GLU A 465 6.40 11.95 35.56
CA GLU A 465 6.14 11.07 34.44
C GLU A 465 6.60 11.65 33.08
N LEU A 466 6.31 12.94 32.83
CA LEU A 466 6.81 13.64 31.65
C LEU A 466 8.34 13.71 31.64
N GLN A 467 8.97 13.94 32.80
CA GLN A 467 10.43 13.99 32.92
C GLN A 467 11.07 12.63 32.60
N GLU A 468 10.49 11.52 33.05
CA GLU A 468 10.96 10.17 32.74
C GLU A 468 10.86 9.89 31.22
N ILE A 469 9.72 10.23 30.61
CA ILE A 469 9.51 10.07 29.16
C ILE A 469 10.53 10.92 28.37
N TYR A 470 10.71 12.20 28.76
CA TYR A 470 11.65 13.11 28.11
C TYR A 470 13.10 12.62 28.25
N ALA A 471 13.50 12.11 29.40
CA ALA A 471 14.83 11.55 29.65
C ALA A 471 15.11 10.27 28.80
N GLY A 472 14.07 9.62 28.30
CA GLY A 472 14.17 8.46 27.40
C GLY A 472 14.57 8.81 25.97
N PHE A 473 14.68 10.09 25.62
CA PHE A 473 15.14 10.55 24.30
C PHE A 473 16.64 10.89 24.34
N SER A 474 17.41 10.25 23.47
CA SER A 474 18.86 10.49 23.33
C SER A 474 19.20 11.47 22.20
N GLU A 475 18.22 11.82 21.34
CA GLU A 475 18.41 12.65 20.15
C GLU A 475 17.11 13.42 19.80
N GLY A 476 17.16 14.30 18.78
CA GLY A 476 15.98 15.03 18.29
C GLY A 476 15.52 16.16 19.18
N HIS A 477 16.32 16.65 20.12
CA HIS A 477 15.96 17.71 21.07
C HIS A 477 15.63 19.06 20.41
N ASP A 478 15.89 19.22 19.12
CA ASP A 478 15.51 20.37 18.32
C ASP A 478 14.09 20.29 17.74
N THR A 479 13.40 19.14 17.88
CA THR A 479 12.02 18.97 17.41
C THR A 479 11.03 19.81 18.22
N PRO A 480 9.91 20.25 17.61
CA PRO A 480 8.91 21.05 18.31
C PRO A 480 8.37 20.39 19.60
N ASP A 481 8.10 19.10 19.56
CA ASP A 481 7.55 18.33 20.67
C ASP A 481 8.53 18.28 21.87
N LEU A 482 9.80 17.93 21.63
CA LEU A 482 10.81 17.88 22.68
C LEU A 482 11.16 19.28 23.24
N ARG A 483 11.24 20.30 22.36
CA ARG A 483 11.43 21.68 22.83
C ARG A 483 10.27 22.17 23.70
N PHE A 484 9.04 21.83 23.37
CA PHE A 484 7.89 22.23 24.14
C PHE A 484 7.84 21.51 25.49
N ALA A 485 8.09 20.20 25.52
CA ALA A 485 8.18 19.43 26.75
C ALA A 485 9.30 19.96 27.67
N CYS A 486 10.49 20.27 27.13
CA CYS A 486 11.58 20.86 27.88
C CYS A 486 11.19 22.17 28.55
N LYS A 487 10.61 23.10 27.77
CA LYS A 487 10.14 24.37 28.32
C LYS A 487 9.11 24.20 29.43
N LEU A 488 8.22 23.23 29.32
CA LEU A 488 7.20 22.94 30.33
C LEU A 488 7.83 22.38 31.61
N LEU A 489 8.88 21.55 31.47
CA LEU A 489 9.64 21.01 32.61
C LEU A 489 10.51 22.05 33.32
N GLU A 490 10.97 23.11 32.61
CA GLU A 490 11.77 24.20 33.17
C GLU A 490 10.93 25.26 33.91
N GLN A 491 9.62 25.31 33.66
CA GLN A 491 8.74 26.25 34.37
C GLN A 491 8.69 25.89 35.85
N GLN A 492 9.19 26.78 36.71
CA GLN A 492 8.98 26.68 38.15
C GLN A 492 7.52 27.04 38.45
N ILE A 493 6.82 26.20 39.18
CA ILE A 493 5.43 26.41 39.64
C ILE A 493 5.49 27.24 40.92
#